data_17ff987e3026aca125f3d4f68d0fde83
#
_entry.id   17ff987e3026aca125f3d4f68d0fde83
#
_cell.length_a   1.000
_cell.length_b   1.000
_cell.length_c   1.000
_cell.angle_alpha   90.00
_cell.angle_beta   90.00
_cell.angle_gamma   90.00
#
_symmetry.space_group_name_H-M   'P 1'
#
loop_
_entity.id
_entity.type
_entity.pdbx_description
1 polymer ?
#
loop_
_entity_poly.entity_id
_entity_poly.type
_entity_poly.pdbx_seq_one_letter_code
_entity_poly.pdbx_strand_id
1 'polypeptide(L)'
;MEQARLLIAIVLSAAVFLVWQFFFVDRDAVQKTAKKTEQPPATTEQVQPVKPYAAEQKEAITETTGVTETAVTKPAPQAKIITVDTPLYRAKISEEGAGFTSFILKNYKEKVTEDSPLKEIIPQESAFETVLVGYDGKSLAGLENAVFSTSLNVGTLSVKDGMQKITFSWASPQGVIIEKTYGFSPDSYMIGLDVIVKNGSDRNIQDKLYVALKGSVPNDKRVYGFEGPSAFINDNLEEVDIDDIADKNTYSGSLKWVAIQDRYFMTSIIPDHAEEASMRLYVKDGNLIEAQYLNPVSDIRPGTQHTYQYSLFFGPRSMKILGEMGHDLSKALNFGFFDIIAKPCVWLMNKLYSVIPNYGIAIIILTLLIKLILWPLGSKSYKSMSEMKKIQPLMKEIREKYKDDKKKMNEEVMGLYRTYKINPLGGCLPMVVQLPVFFALYRMLYQAIELRHAPFFLWIDDLSAPDRLGHFAIDHIPFMEPPYGIPVLTIIMGASMLLQQKMSPPMGDPTQAKMMMFMPVIFTVIFINFSSGLVLYWLVNNILSIAQQYYIQKKYA
;
A
#
# COMPACT_ATOMS: atom_id res chain seq x y z
N MET A 1 -2.41 15.79 43.54
CA MET A 1 -2.11 16.42 42.24
C MET A 1 -0.91 15.78 41.54
N GLU A 2 0.11 15.26 42.23
CA GLU A 2 1.23 14.53 41.61
C GLU A 2 0.82 13.21 40.97
N GLN A 3 -0.07 12.45 41.62
CA GLN A 3 -0.59 11.19 41.05
C GLN A 3 -1.33 11.39 39.73
N ALA A 4 -2.12 12.48 39.59
CA ALA A 4 -2.80 12.80 38.35
C ALA A 4 -1.84 13.20 37.20
N ARG A 5 -0.72 13.85 37.54
CA ARG A 5 0.33 14.23 36.57
C ARG A 5 1.17 13.04 36.15
N LEU A 6 1.48 12.15 37.10
CA LEU A 6 2.14 10.88 36.81
C LEU A 6 1.24 9.99 35.95
N LEU A 7 -0.06 9.98 36.21
CA LEU A 7 -1.06 9.26 35.42
C LEU A 7 -1.19 9.83 34.01
N ILE A 8 -1.19 11.16 33.85
CA ILE A 8 -1.19 11.83 32.53
C ILE A 8 0.12 11.56 31.78
N ALA A 9 1.27 11.58 32.47
CA ALA A 9 2.55 11.25 31.83
C ALA A 9 2.63 9.77 31.40
N ILE A 10 2.09 8.87 32.22
CA ILE A 10 1.98 7.43 31.90
C ILE A 10 1.01 7.23 30.75
N VAL A 11 -0.14 7.90 30.77
CA VAL A 11 -1.15 7.82 29.68
C VAL A 11 -0.58 8.39 28.37
N LEU A 12 0.14 9.51 28.41
CA LEU A 12 0.82 10.08 27.24
C LEU A 12 1.97 9.18 26.73
N SER A 13 2.77 8.61 27.64
CA SER A 13 3.82 7.65 27.27
C SER A 13 3.20 6.35 26.74
N ALA A 14 2.13 5.87 27.36
CA ALA A 14 1.37 4.71 26.89
C ALA A 14 0.69 5.01 25.54
N ALA A 15 0.16 6.21 25.32
CA ALA A 15 -0.40 6.62 24.03
C ALA A 15 0.68 6.68 22.94
N VAL A 16 1.86 7.22 23.23
CA VAL A 16 3.01 7.21 22.31
C VAL A 16 3.50 5.78 22.06
N PHE A 17 3.54 4.94 23.10
CA PHE A 17 3.92 3.54 23.00
C PHE A 17 2.85 2.71 22.25
N LEU A 18 1.56 2.98 22.49
CA LEU A 18 0.44 2.35 21.77
C LEU A 18 0.42 2.80 20.31
N VAL A 19 0.67 4.08 20.03
CA VAL A 19 0.84 4.58 18.67
C VAL A 19 2.03 3.90 18.00
N TRP A 20 3.16 3.76 18.71
CA TRP A 20 4.31 3.01 18.21
C TRP A 20 3.98 1.53 17.97
N GLN A 21 3.33 0.84 18.93
CA GLN A 21 2.90 -0.56 18.78
C GLN A 21 1.87 -0.74 17.65
N PHE A 22 0.94 0.22 17.52
CA PHE A 22 -0.11 0.14 16.50
C PHE A 22 0.42 0.35 15.08
N PHE A 23 1.49 1.17 14.94
CA PHE A 23 2.03 1.55 13.62
C PHE A 23 3.35 0.87 13.26
N PHE A 24 4.09 0.29 14.23
CA PHE A 24 5.46 -0.17 14.00
C PHE A 24 5.79 -1.56 14.58
N VAL A 25 4.88 -2.18 15.34
CA VAL A 25 5.10 -3.53 15.89
C VAL A 25 4.18 -4.52 15.20
N ASP A 26 4.79 -5.50 14.58
CA ASP A 26 4.13 -6.65 13.95
C ASP A 26 3.34 -7.42 15.01
N ARG A 27 2.00 -7.44 14.90
CA ARG A 27 1.10 -8.08 15.87
C ARG A 27 1.33 -9.58 16.00
N ASP A 28 1.83 -10.23 14.96
CA ASP A 28 2.07 -11.66 14.93
C ASP A 28 3.29 -12.10 15.76
N ALA A 29 4.32 -11.24 15.90
CA ALA A 29 5.48 -11.53 16.72
C ALA A 29 5.14 -11.57 18.22
N VAL A 30 4.22 -10.71 18.68
CA VAL A 30 3.81 -10.62 20.10
C VAL A 30 2.89 -11.76 20.48
N GLN A 31 1.98 -12.20 19.61
CA GLN A 31 1.08 -13.34 19.89
C GLN A 31 1.82 -14.69 19.92
N LYS A 32 2.85 -14.88 19.09
CA LYS A 32 3.68 -16.09 19.14
C LYS A 32 4.52 -16.19 20.41
N THR A 33 4.90 -15.07 20.98
CA THR A 33 5.65 -15.04 22.26
C THR A 33 4.72 -15.25 23.46
N ALA A 34 3.50 -14.71 23.44
CA ALA A 34 2.50 -14.90 24.50
C ALA A 34 1.96 -16.34 24.57
N LYS A 35 1.78 -17.02 23.41
CA LYS A 35 1.36 -18.43 23.37
C LYS A 35 2.42 -19.44 23.84
N LYS A 36 3.67 -19.01 24.01
CA LYS A 36 4.75 -19.90 24.45
C LYS A 36 4.98 -19.84 25.97
N THR A 37 4.26 -19.01 26.72
CA THR A 37 4.48 -18.79 28.16
C THR A 37 3.36 -19.38 29.05
N GLU A 38 2.28 -19.90 28.47
CA GLU A 38 1.21 -20.58 29.22
C GLU A 38 1.11 -22.07 28.86
N GLN A 39 2.03 -22.87 29.39
CA GLN A 39 1.82 -24.28 29.58
C GLN A 39 2.02 -24.61 31.08
N PRO A 40 1.00 -25.13 31.79
CA PRO A 40 1.16 -25.69 33.12
C PRO A 40 1.95 -26.99 33.06
N PRO A 41 2.64 -27.38 34.12
CA PRO A 41 3.44 -28.60 34.14
C PRO A 41 2.57 -29.85 34.05
N ALA A 42 2.79 -30.65 33.03
CA ALA A 42 2.13 -31.94 32.84
C ALA A 42 2.73 -33.00 33.76
N THR A 43 1.86 -33.66 34.49
CA THR A 43 2.12 -34.86 35.31
C THR A 43 2.47 -36.03 34.40
N THR A 44 3.53 -36.71 34.75
CA THR A 44 4.07 -37.89 34.08
C THR A 44 3.15 -39.08 34.30
N GLU A 45 2.58 -39.65 33.25
CA GLU A 45 2.12 -41.02 33.25
C GLU A 45 2.69 -41.77 32.03
N GLN A 46 3.38 -42.86 32.33
CA GLN A 46 4.04 -43.74 31.39
C GLN A 46 3.02 -44.59 30.66
N VAL A 47 3.06 -44.62 29.32
CA VAL A 47 2.50 -45.71 28.53
C VAL A 47 3.51 -46.16 27.46
N GLN A 48 3.71 -47.46 27.42
CA GLN A 48 4.71 -48.21 26.67
C GLN A 48 4.53 -48.16 25.14
N PRO A 49 5.57 -48.50 24.35
CA PRO A 49 5.59 -48.36 22.90
C PRO A 49 4.91 -49.51 22.17
N VAL A 50 4.10 -49.20 21.17
CA VAL A 50 3.58 -50.18 20.20
C VAL A 50 4.43 -50.10 18.93
N LYS A 51 4.89 -51.29 18.51
CA LYS A 51 5.75 -51.55 17.34
C LYS A 51 5.07 -51.22 16.00
N PRO A 52 5.85 -50.93 14.95
CA PRO A 52 5.35 -50.71 13.60
C PRO A 52 5.00 -52.01 12.88
N TYR A 53 3.93 -51.95 12.10
CA TYR A 53 3.53 -53.06 11.20
C TYR A 53 4.21 -52.88 9.84
N ALA A 54 4.84 -53.95 9.37
CA ALA A 54 5.66 -54.00 8.18
C ALA A 54 4.84 -54.17 6.88
N ALA A 55 5.50 -53.78 5.80
CA ALA A 55 5.09 -53.97 4.42
C ALA A 55 5.06 -55.44 3.98
N GLU A 56 4.21 -55.73 3.03
CA GLU A 56 4.28 -56.75 1.96
C GLU A 56 2.97 -56.61 1.17
N GLN A 57 2.85 -56.70 -0.13
CA GLN A 57 3.50 -57.54 -1.13
C GLN A 57 3.39 -56.93 -2.52
N LYS A 58 4.43 -57.13 -3.31
CA LYS A 58 4.42 -57.07 -4.76
C LYS A 58 3.64 -58.22 -5.35
N GLU A 59 2.76 -57.97 -6.31
CA GLU A 59 2.42 -58.97 -7.33
C GLU A 59 2.64 -58.39 -8.72
N ALA A 60 3.46 -59.14 -9.46
CA ALA A 60 3.74 -58.93 -10.88
C ALA A 60 2.60 -59.50 -11.71
N ILE A 61 2.10 -58.78 -12.67
CA ILE A 61 1.26 -59.30 -13.74
C ILE A 61 1.92 -59.01 -15.09
N THR A 62 2.10 -60.09 -15.76
CA THR A 62 2.67 -60.46 -17.03
C THR A 62 2.30 -59.55 -18.21
N GLU A 63 3.30 -59.31 -19.05
CA GLU A 63 3.18 -58.76 -20.40
C GLU A 63 2.18 -59.52 -21.27
N THR A 64 1.31 -58.77 -21.94
CA THR A 64 0.63 -59.23 -23.14
C THR A 64 0.85 -58.20 -24.25
N THR A 65 1.63 -58.62 -25.21
CA THR A 65 1.87 -57.95 -26.50
C THR A 65 0.55 -57.80 -27.28
N GLY A 66 0.23 -56.58 -27.69
CA GLY A 66 -0.94 -56.33 -28.57
C GLY A 66 -0.93 -54.93 -29.19
N VAL A 67 -0.39 -54.85 -30.41
CA VAL A 67 -0.70 -53.93 -31.50
C VAL A 67 -0.61 -52.42 -31.25
N THR A 68 0.46 -51.85 -31.73
CA THR A 68 0.71 -50.44 -31.94
C THR A 68 -0.26 -49.83 -32.95
N GLU A 69 -1.28 -49.17 -32.49
CA GLU A 69 -1.98 -48.16 -33.30
C GLU A 69 -1.38 -46.80 -32.91
N THR A 70 -0.51 -46.30 -33.77
CA THR A 70 0.03 -44.97 -33.71
C THR A 70 -1.10 -43.96 -33.97
N ALA A 71 -1.80 -43.59 -32.88
CA ALA A 71 -2.60 -42.36 -32.89
C ALA A 71 -1.62 -41.18 -33.02
N VAL A 72 -1.56 -40.62 -34.23
CA VAL A 72 -0.96 -39.33 -34.48
C VAL A 72 -1.82 -38.32 -33.73
N THR A 73 -1.44 -38.03 -32.47
CA THR A 73 -1.92 -36.88 -31.74
C THR A 73 -1.46 -35.65 -32.48
N LYS A 74 -2.39 -35.05 -33.27
CA LYS A 74 -2.22 -33.67 -33.73
C LYS A 74 -1.89 -32.82 -32.50
N PRO A 75 -0.81 -32.02 -32.53
CA PRO A 75 -0.56 -31.07 -31.44
C PRO A 75 -1.83 -30.25 -31.27
N ALA A 76 -2.31 -30.13 -30.03
CA ALA A 76 -3.41 -29.23 -29.71
C ALA A 76 -3.06 -27.84 -30.28
N PRO A 77 -3.98 -27.18 -30.99
CA PRO A 77 -3.71 -25.88 -31.56
C PRO A 77 -3.29 -24.95 -30.41
N GLN A 78 -2.11 -24.36 -30.49
CA GLN A 78 -1.64 -23.38 -29.51
C GLN A 78 -2.66 -22.23 -29.49
N ALA A 79 -3.17 -21.90 -28.30
CA ALA A 79 -4.09 -20.79 -28.10
C ALA A 79 -3.50 -19.50 -28.67
N LYS A 80 -4.25 -18.79 -29.50
CA LYS A 80 -3.81 -17.53 -30.08
C LYS A 80 -3.77 -16.44 -29.02
N ILE A 81 -2.80 -15.55 -29.15
CA ILE A 81 -2.71 -14.34 -28.33
C ILE A 81 -3.04 -13.14 -29.20
N ILE A 82 -4.05 -12.37 -28.78
CA ILE A 82 -4.45 -11.11 -29.40
C ILE A 82 -3.81 -9.95 -28.65
N THR A 83 -3.08 -9.11 -29.38
CA THR A 83 -2.50 -7.89 -28.81
C THR A 83 -3.44 -6.71 -29.05
N VAL A 84 -3.78 -5.97 -28.01
CA VAL A 84 -4.52 -4.71 -28.08
C VAL A 84 -3.55 -3.58 -27.82
N ASP A 85 -3.43 -2.65 -28.77
CA ASP A 85 -2.50 -1.53 -28.68
C ASP A 85 -3.26 -0.20 -28.67
N THR A 86 -3.23 0.50 -27.53
CA THR A 86 -3.83 1.83 -27.32
C THR A 86 -2.74 2.88 -27.08
N PRO A 87 -3.04 4.18 -27.06
CA PRO A 87 -2.08 5.20 -26.63
C PRO A 87 -1.60 5.05 -25.20
N LEU A 88 -2.43 4.51 -24.28
CA LEU A 88 -2.15 4.42 -22.83
C LEU A 88 -1.50 3.11 -22.42
N TYR A 89 -1.83 2.00 -23.11
CA TYR A 89 -1.37 0.67 -22.73
C TYR A 89 -1.28 -0.27 -23.93
N ARG A 90 -0.58 -1.38 -23.71
CA ARG A 90 -0.57 -2.56 -24.58
C ARG A 90 -1.00 -3.76 -23.76
N ALA A 91 -2.08 -4.43 -24.17
CA ALA A 91 -2.59 -5.63 -23.52
C ALA A 91 -2.45 -6.85 -24.42
N LYS A 92 -2.27 -8.04 -23.83
CA LYS A 92 -2.33 -9.32 -24.52
C LYS A 92 -3.43 -10.16 -23.90
N ILE A 93 -4.29 -10.73 -24.72
CA ILE A 93 -5.39 -11.60 -24.33
C ILE A 93 -5.18 -12.95 -25.01
N SER A 94 -5.19 -14.01 -24.21
CA SER A 94 -5.10 -15.40 -24.68
C SER A 94 -6.49 -15.90 -25.06
N GLU A 95 -6.59 -16.79 -26.04
CA GLU A 95 -7.80 -17.59 -26.28
C GLU A 95 -8.06 -18.57 -25.12
N GLU A 96 -7.06 -18.95 -24.37
CA GLU A 96 -7.22 -19.72 -23.13
C GLU A 96 -7.88 -18.85 -22.06
N GLY A 97 -9.03 -19.26 -21.54
CA GLY A 97 -9.85 -18.49 -20.61
C GLY A 97 -10.36 -17.13 -21.12
N ALA A 98 -9.97 -16.72 -22.33
CA ALA A 98 -10.13 -15.36 -22.84
C ALA A 98 -9.69 -14.31 -21.79
N GLY A 99 -8.56 -14.56 -21.15
CA GLY A 99 -7.98 -13.77 -20.06
C GLY A 99 -6.79 -12.93 -20.52
N PHE A 100 -6.45 -11.90 -19.71
CA PHE A 100 -5.25 -11.09 -19.95
C PHE A 100 -4.01 -11.84 -19.46
N THR A 101 -2.99 -11.92 -20.32
CA THR A 101 -1.68 -12.50 -20.00
C THR A 101 -0.59 -11.44 -19.83
N SER A 102 -0.85 -10.19 -20.31
CA SER A 102 0.08 -9.06 -20.17
C SER A 102 -0.70 -7.76 -20.23
N PHE A 103 -0.29 -6.77 -19.45
CA PHE A 103 -0.85 -5.43 -19.48
C PHE A 103 0.24 -4.37 -19.18
N ILE A 104 0.81 -3.78 -20.21
CA ILE A 104 1.93 -2.86 -20.18
C ILE A 104 1.42 -1.42 -20.25
N LEU A 105 1.73 -0.60 -19.25
CA LEU A 105 1.41 0.83 -19.23
C LEU A 105 2.48 1.62 -19.99
N LYS A 106 2.09 2.36 -21.04
CA LYS A 106 3.04 3.09 -21.90
C LYS A 106 3.63 4.34 -21.27
N ASN A 107 2.92 4.94 -20.31
CA ASN A 107 3.34 6.17 -19.63
C ASN A 107 4.12 5.92 -18.34
N TYR A 108 4.41 4.67 -18.00
CA TYR A 108 5.08 4.29 -16.76
C TYR A 108 6.22 3.31 -17.06
N LYS A 109 7.39 3.53 -16.46
CA LYS A 109 8.54 2.63 -16.52
C LYS A 109 8.65 1.82 -15.24
N GLU A 110 9.37 0.69 -15.25
CA GLU A 110 9.67 -0.08 -14.03
C GLU A 110 10.65 0.67 -13.13
N LYS A 111 11.70 1.27 -13.72
CA LYS A 111 12.78 2.00 -13.02
C LYS A 111 12.95 3.38 -13.65
N VAL A 112 13.68 4.25 -12.96
CA VAL A 112 13.98 5.62 -13.40
C VAL A 112 14.96 5.69 -14.57
N THR A 113 15.73 4.62 -14.82
CA THR A 113 16.76 4.57 -15.88
C THR A 113 16.14 4.67 -17.29
N GLU A 114 16.88 5.26 -18.24
CA GLU A 114 16.39 5.45 -19.61
C GLU A 114 16.07 4.12 -20.31
N ASP A 115 16.87 3.10 -20.09
CA ASP A 115 16.73 1.75 -20.69
C ASP A 115 15.71 0.88 -19.94
N SER A 116 15.04 1.40 -18.92
CA SER A 116 14.07 0.63 -18.14
C SER A 116 12.88 0.21 -19.00
N PRO A 117 12.44 -1.05 -18.90
CA PRO A 117 11.21 -1.49 -19.54
C PRO A 117 10.01 -0.71 -19.02
N LEU A 118 8.94 -0.70 -19.81
CA LEU A 118 7.65 -0.15 -19.40
C LEU A 118 7.03 -1.01 -18.30
N LYS A 119 6.19 -0.37 -17.47
CA LYS A 119 5.53 -1.04 -16.35
C LYS A 119 4.56 -2.10 -16.82
N GLU A 120 4.84 -3.35 -16.45
CA GLU A 120 3.94 -4.49 -16.60
C GLU A 120 3.11 -4.66 -15.31
N ILE A 121 1.77 -4.65 -15.42
CA ILE A 121 0.87 -4.86 -14.28
C ILE A 121 0.69 -6.34 -13.97
N ILE A 122 0.65 -7.19 -15.00
CA ILE A 122 0.51 -8.64 -14.87
C ILE A 122 1.92 -9.25 -14.90
N PRO A 123 2.44 -9.75 -13.76
CA PRO A 123 3.80 -10.26 -13.69
C PRO A 123 4.02 -11.46 -14.63
N GLN A 124 5.02 -11.37 -15.50
CA GLN A 124 5.34 -12.42 -16.48
C GLN A 124 5.93 -13.69 -15.85
N GLU A 125 6.53 -13.56 -14.68
CA GLU A 125 7.20 -14.67 -13.96
C GLU A 125 6.21 -15.75 -13.49
N SER A 126 4.95 -15.39 -13.33
CA SER A 126 3.91 -16.27 -12.76
C SER A 126 3.03 -16.95 -13.80
N ALA A 127 3.24 -16.75 -15.10
CA ALA A 127 2.54 -17.39 -16.22
C ALA A 127 1.02 -17.63 -15.97
N PHE A 128 0.32 -16.64 -15.40
CA PHE A 128 -1.11 -16.74 -15.14
C PHE A 128 -1.94 -15.79 -15.99
N GLU A 129 -3.17 -16.14 -16.20
CA GLU A 129 -4.17 -15.30 -16.85
C GLU A 129 -5.07 -14.66 -15.80
N THR A 130 -5.46 -13.41 -16.00
CA THR A 130 -6.40 -12.69 -15.14
C THR A 130 -7.66 -12.32 -15.89
N VAL A 131 -8.74 -11.96 -15.17
CA VAL A 131 -10.11 -11.76 -15.69
C VAL A 131 -10.69 -13.09 -16.22
N LEU A 132 -10.56 -14.13 -15.44
CA LEU A 132 -11.18 -15.42 -15.73
C LEU A 132 -12.64 -15.45 -15.28
N VAL A 133 -13.45 -16.24 -15.96
CA VAL A 133 -14.88 -16.42 -15.66
C VAL A 133 -15.13 -17.89 -15.31
N GLY A 134 -15.94 -18.11 -14.28
CA GLY A 134 -16.33 -19.46 -13.86
C GLY A 134 -17.66 -19.46 -13.10
N TYR A 135 -18.09 -20.64 -12.69
CA TYR A 135 -19.27 -20.86 -11.86
C TYR A 135 -18.90 -21.48 -10.53
N ASP A 136 -19.47 -20.96 -9.43
CA ASP A 136 -19.19 -21.37 -8.05
C ASP A 136 -19.54 -22.85 -7.81
N GLY A 137 -20.72 -23.29 -8.23
CA GLY A 137 -21.21 -24.66 -8.14
C GLY A 137 -20.67 -25.59 -9.21
N LYS A 138 -19.74 -25.14 -10.06
CA LYS A 138 -19.17 -25.89 -11.18
C LYS A 138 -20.24 -26.42 -12.16
N SER A 139 -21.33 -25.69 -12.35
CA SER A 139 -22.41 -26.03 -13.28
C SER A 139 -21.93 -26.22 -14.72
N LEU A 140 -20.80 -25.60 -15.07
CA LEU A 140 -20.08 -25.74 -16.32
C LEU A 140 -18.61 -26.09 -16.03
N ALA A 141 -18.38 -27.38 -15.78
CA ALA A 141 -17.02 -27.89 -15.56
C ALA A 141 -16.14 -27.64 -16.78
N GLY A 142 -14.91 -27.19 -16.54
CA GLY A 142 -13.92 -26.91 -17.59
C GLY A 142 -13.97 -25.49 -18.17
N LEU A 143 -14.88 -24.64 -17.73
CA LEU A 143 -14.93 -23.24 -18.18
C LEU A 143 -13.64 -22.46 -17.81
N GLU A 144 -13.05 -22.76 -16.66
CA GLU A 144 -11.83 -22.11 -16.18
C GLU A 144 -10.62 -22.32 -17.11
N ASN A 145 -10.60 -23.47 -17.81
CA ASN A 145 -9.54 -23.84 -18.76
C ASN A 145 -10.08 -23.89 -20.21
N ALA A 146 -11.18 -23.21 -20.48
CA ALA A 146 -11.82 -23.21 -21.80
C ALA A 146 -10.99 -22.44 -22.82
N VAL A 147 -10.77 -23.03 -23.98
CA VAL A 147 -10.19 -22.31 -25.11
C VAL A 147 -11.31 -21.65 -25.89
N PHE A 148 -11.33 -20.34 -25.86
CA PHE A 148 -12.27 -19.51 -26.59
C PHE A 148 -11.78 -19.29 -28.02
N SER A 149 -12.68 -19.03 -28.94
CA SER A 149 -12.35 -18.63 -30.29
C SER A 149 -12.76 -17.17 -30.53
N THR A 150 -11.99 -16.46 -31.33
CA THR A 150 -12.33 -15.10 -31.75
C THR A 150 -12.46 -15.03 -33.27
N SER A 151 -13.37 -14.20 -33.76
CA SER A 151 -13.52 -13.92 -35.18
C SER A 151 -12.46 -12.99 -35.76
N LEU A 152 -11.60 -12.40 -34.87
CA LEU A 152 -10.50 -11.54 -35.30
C LEU A 152 -9.41 -12.38 -35.97
N ASN A 153 -9.19 -12.13 -37.26
CA ASN A 153 -8.11 -12.76 -38.03
C ASN A 153 -6.75 -12.03 -37.89
N VAL A 154 -6.70 -10.91 -37.16
CA VAL A 154 -5.50 -10.11 -36.97
C VAL A 154 -4.91 -10.36 -35.58
N GLY A 155 -3.59 -10.55 -35.52
CA GLY A 155 -2.88 -10.74 -34.25
C GLY A 155 -2.79 -9.47 -33.38
N THR A 156 -3.08 -8.28 -33.93
CA THR A 156 -3.01 -6.99 -33.22
C THR A 156 -4.19 -6.11 -33.59
N LEU A 157 -4.92 -5.64 -32.57
CA LEU A 157 -5.97 -4.62 -32.69
C LEU A 157 -5.39 -3.27 -32.25
N SER A 158 -5.31 -2.31 -33.17
CA SER A 158 -4.89 -0.94 -32.85
C SER A 158 -6.11 -0.07 -32.56
N VAL A 159 -6.19 0.48 -31.35
CA VAL A 159 -7.29 1.34 -30.89
C VAL A 159 -6.77 2.77 -30.84
N LYS A 160 -7.00 3.52 -31.92
CA LYS A 160 -6.56 4.92 -32.06
C LYS A 160 -7.71 5.91 -31.90
N ASP A 161 -8.88 5.54 -32.44
CA ASP A 161 -10.07 6.39 -32.47
C ASP A 161 -11.30 5.55 -32.10
N GLY A 162 -12.14 6.11 -31.22
CA GLY A 162 -13.39 5.48 -30.80
C GLY A 162 -13.22 4.17 -30.05
N MET A 163 -14.32 3.59 -29.66
CA MET A 163 -14.33 2.31 -28.95
C MET A 163 -14.20 1.15 -29.93
N GLN A 164 -13.31 0.21 -29.69
CA GLN A 164 -13.15 -1.04 -30.42
C GLN A 164 -13.53 -2.22 -29.54
N LYS A 165 -14.19 -3.22 -30.10
CA LYS A 165 -14.64 -4.41 -29.36
C LYS A 165 -14.01 -5.69 -29.92
N ILE A 166 -13.73 -6.63 -29.03
CA ILE A 166 -13.30 -7.99 -29.35
C ILE A 166 -14.23 -8.96 -28.64
N THR A 167 -14.78 -9.93 -29.36
CA THR A 167 -15.60 -10.99 -28.77
C THR A 167 -14.87 -12.32 -28.85
N PHE A 168 -14.82 -13.02 -27.72
CA PHE A 168 -14.36 -14.39 -27.58
C PHE A 168 -15.55 -15.28 -27.24
N SER A 169 -15.71 -16.40 -27.96
CA SER A 169 -16.82 -17.32 -27.77
C SER A 169 -16.33 -18.72 -27.48
N TRP A 170 -16.97 -19.37 -26.53
CA TRP A 170 -16.75 -20.77 -26.17
C TRP A 170 -18.09 -21.51 -26.09
N ALA A 171 -18.11 -22.74 -26.58
CA ALA A 171 -19.28 -23.60 -26.52
C ALA A 171 -18.98 -24.86 -25.72
N SER A 172 -19.78 -25.12 -24.68
CA SER A 172 -19.70 -26.35 -23.91
C SER A 172 -20.22 -27.56 -24.68
N PRO A 173 -19.80 -28.78 -24.37
CA PRO A 173 -20.37 -30.01 -24.92
C PRO A 173 -21.90 -30.17 -24.67
N GLN A 174 -22.41 -29.47 -23.64
CA GLN A 174 -23.83 -29.50 -23.26
C GLN A 174 -24.68 -28.47 -24.00
N GLY A 175 -24.09 -27.67 -24.91
CA GLY A 175 -24.82 -26.68 -25.71
C GLY A 175 -24.93 -25.30 -25.06
N VAL A 176 -24.19 -25.03 -23.98
CA VAL A 176 -24.09 -23.69 -23.39
C VAL A 176 -23.00 -22.90 -24.11
N ILE A 177 -23.31 -21.66 -24.54
CA ILE A 177 -22.35 -20.77 -25.18
C ILE A 177 -22.06 -19.61 -24.24
N ILE A 178 -20.79 -19.32 -24.04
CA ILE A 178 -20.31 -18.14 -23.31
C ILE A 178 -19.56 -17.22 -24.24
N GLU A 179 -19.99 -15.96 -24.28
CA GLU A 179 -19.31 -14.90 -25.03
C GLU A 179 -18.76 -13.87 -24.07
N LYS A 180 -17.46 -13.56 -24.19
CA LYS A 180 -16.77 -12.47 -23.49
C LYS A 180 -16.46 -11.39 -24.51
N THR A 181 -17.07 -10.22 -24.38
CA THR A 181 -16.81 -9.07 -25.24
C THR A 181 -16.10 -7.98 -24.47
N TYR A 182 -14.88 -7.69 -24.88
CA TYR A 182 -14.07 -6.59 -24.33
C TYR A 182 -14.23 -5.35 -25.20
N GLY A 183 -14.44 -4.19 -24.56
CA GLY A 183 -14.52 -2.87 -25.20
C GLY A 183 -13.37 -1.97 -24.77
N PHE A 184 -12.57 -1.49 -25.71
CA PHE A 184 -11.37 -0.69 -25.47
C PHE A 184 -11.54 0.71 -26.02
N SER A 185 -11.14 1.73 -25.22
CA SER A 185 -11.10 3.15 -25.62
C SER A 185 -9.65 3.65 -25.63
N PRO A 186 -9.29 4.58 -26.55
CA PRO A 186 -7.90 5.04 -26.68
C PRO A 186 -7.42 5.92 -25.52
N ASP A 187 -8.33 6.59 -24.83
CA ASP A 187 -8.09 7.63 -23.82
C ASP A 187 -8.45 7.22 -22.39
N SER A 188 -8.75 5.93 -22.17
CA SER A 188 -9.21 5.43 -20.87
C SER A 188 -8.48 4.16 -20.45
N TYR A 189 -8.21 4.05 -19.15
CA TYR A 189 -7.78 2.81 -18.49
C TYR A 189 -8.95 1.89 -18.13
N MET A 190 -10.20 2.32 -18.41
CA MET A 190 -11.38 1.49 -18.25
C MET A 190 -11.59 0.63 -19.49
N ILE A 191 -11.92 -0.63 -19.28
CA ILE A 191 -12.20 -1.63 -20.30
C ILE A 191 -13.59 -2.19 -20.02
N GLY A 192 -14.53 -2.09 -20.96
CA GLY A 192 -15.83 -2.74 -20.83
C GLY A 192 -15.68 -4.27 -20.93
N LEU A 193 -16.46 -5.02 -20.17
CA LEU A 193 -16.56 -6.47 -20.27
C LEU A 193 -18.02 -6.89 -20.18
N ASP A 194 -18.55 -7.38 -21.31
CA ASP A 194 -19.86 -8.04 -21.36
C ASP A 194 -19.63 -9.56 -21.36
N VAL A 195 -20.24 -10.29 -20.42
CA VAL A 195 -20.25 -11.76 -20.38
C VAL A 195 -21.66 -12.23 -20.64
N ILE A 196 -21.90 -12.84 -21.81
CA ILE A 196 -23.21 -13.36 -22.22
C ILE A 196 -23.18 -14.87 -22.09
N VAL A 197 -24.12 -15.41 -21.33
CA VAL A 197 -24.33 -16.85 -21.17
C VAL A 197 -25.62 -17.23 -21.87
N LYS A 198 -25.52 -18.03 -22.94
CA LYS A 198 -26.65 -18.55 -23.73
C LYS A 198 -26.83 -20.03 -23.35
N ASN A 199 -27.97 -20.35 -22.76
CA ASN A 199 -28.26 -21.72 -22.33
C ASN A 199 -29.00 -22.48 -23.45
N GLY A 200 -28.26 -23.14 -24.34
CA GLY A 200 -28.80 -24.07 -25.34
C GLY A 200 -28.92 -25.50 -24.85
N SER A 201 -28.67 -25.78 -23.56
CA SER A 201 -28.86 -27.11 -22.98
C SER A 201 -30.32 -27.38 -22.60
N ASP A 202 -30.60 -28.59 -22.17
CA ASP A 202 -31.92 -29.04 -21.66
C ASP A 202 -32.14 -28.79 -20.15
N ARG A 203 -31.17 -28.16 -19.46
CA ARG A 203 -31.18 -27.96 -18.00
C ARG A 203 -31.09 -26.49 -17.63
N ASN A 204 -31.72 -26.11 -16.51
CA ASN A 204 -31.50 -24.81 -15.93
C ASN A 204 -30.07 -24.69 -15.43
N ILE A 205 -29.44 -23.53 -15.64
CA ILE A 205 -28.21 -23.13 -15.01
C ILE A 205 -28.58 -22.26 -13.81
N GLN A 206 -28.58 -22.84 -12.61
CA GLN A 206 -28.87 -22.13 -11.36
C GLN A 206 -27.58 -22.10 -10.54
N ASP A 207 -26.77 -21.06 -10.72
CA ASP A 207 -25.45 -20.94 -10.11
C ASP A 207 -25.02 -19.48 -10.02
N LYS A 208 -23.90 -19.23 -9.36
CA LYS A 208 -23.27 -17.93 -9.25
C LYS A 208 -22.09 -17.83 -10.23
N LEU A 209 -22.21 -16.96 -11.21
CA LEU A 209 -21.08 -16.65 -12.06
C LEU A 209 -20.09 -15.77 -11.29
N TYR A 210 -18.80 -16.04 -11.40
CA TYR A 210 -17.74 -15.17 -10.88
C TYR A 210 -16.82 -14.68 -11.99
N VAL A 211 -16.24 -13.49 -11.74
CA VAL A 211 -15.10 -12.96 -12.50
C VAL A 211 -13.92 -12.86 -11.54
N ALA A 212 -12.77 -13.42 -11.92
CA ALA A 212 -11.60 -13.52 -11.06
C ALA A 212 -10.45 -12.64 -11.56
N LEU A 213 -9.93 -11.81 -10.67
CA LEU A 213 -8.62 -11.17 -10.82
C LEU A 213 -7.55 -12.06 -10.20
N LYS A 214 -6.38 -12.09 -10.81
CA LYS A 214 -5.19 -12.70 -10.23
C LYS A 214 -4.05 -11.68 -10.16
N GLY A 215 -3.26 -11.77 -9.11
CA GLY A 215 -2.11 -10.91 -8.87
C GLY A 215 -1.07 -11.59 -7.99
N SER A 216 0.15 -11.08 -7.98
CA SER A 216 1.21 -11.61 -7.12
C SER A 216 1.05 -11.15 -5.68
N VAL A 217 1.41 -12.01 -4.73
CA VAL A 217 1.58 -11.65 -3.33
C VAL A 217 2.73 -10.64 -3.22
N PRO A 218 2.57 -9.51 -2.52
CA PRO A 218 3.65 -8.57 -2.30
C PRO A 218 4.85 -9.24 -1.62
N ASN A 219 6.04 -9.04 -2.18
CA ASN A 219 7.27 -9.66 -1.65
C ASN A 219 7.80 -8.96 -0.40
N ASP A 220 7.43 -7.70 -0.16
CA ASP A 220 7.93 -6.90 0.96
C ASP A 220 6.85 -6.68 2.02
N LYS A 221 7.00 -7.34 3.16
CA LYS A 221 6.12 -7.17 4.34
C LYS A 221 6.33 -5.81 5.07
N ARG A 222 7.29 -4.98 4.63
CA ARG A 222 7.61 -3.68 5.23
C ARG A 222 6.93 -2.49 4.58
N VAL A 223 5.85 -2.73 3.86
CA VAL A 223 5.13 -1.68 3.13
C VAL A 223 4.34 -0.81 4.11
N TYR A 224 4.56 0.50 4.04
CA TYR A 224 3.85 1.50 4.87
C TYR A 224 2.46 1.89 4.31
N GLY A 225 1.95 1.14 3.36
CA GLY A 225 0.63 1.27 2.77
C GLY A 225 -0.01 -0.10 2.64
N PHE A 226 -1.25 -0.13 2.19
CA PHE A 226 -1.91 -1.39 1.90
C PHE A 226 -1.55 -1.85 0.48
N GLU A 227 -1.13 -3.11 0.36
CA GLU A 227 -0.96 -3.85 -0.90
C GLU A 227 -1.65 -5.20 -0.77
N GLY A 228 -2.51 -5.53 -1.70
CA GLY A 228 -3.29 -6.76 -1.64
C GLY A 228 -4.70 -6.62 -2.19
N PRO A 229 -5.59 -7.58 -1.89
CA PRO A 229 -6.97 -7.58 -2.33
C PRO A 229 -7.82 -6.62 -1.50
N SER A 230 -8.67 -5.85 -2.16
CA SER A 230 -9.57 -4.89 -1.54
C SER A 230 -10.92 -4.84 -2.25
N ALA A 231 -11.94 -4.32 -1.57
CA ALA A 231 -13.25 -4.10 -2.15
C ALA A 231 -13.93 -2.88 -1.53
N PHE A 232 -14.88 -2.30 -2.26
CA PHE A 232 -15.75 -1.27 -1.73
C PHE A 232 -17.15 -1.84 -1.52
N ILE A 233 -17.49 -2.14 -0.27
CA ILE A 233 -18.67 -2.88 0.16
C ILE A 233 -19.47 -2.04 1.15
N ASN A 234 -20.78 -1.88 0.93
CA ASN A 234 -21.67 -1.11 1.83
C ASN A 234 -21.10 0.28 2.15
N ASP A 235 -20.58 0.97 1.13
CA ASP A 235 -19.94 2.29 1.22
C ASP A 235 -18.66 2.35 2.10
N ASN A 236 -18.09 1.19 2.46
CA ASN A 236 -16.85 1.08 3.19
C ASN A 236 -15.77 0.40 2.35
N LEU A 237 -14.53 0.85 2.54
CA LEU A 237 -13.36 0.20 1.98
C LEU A 237 -12.92 -0.96 2.88
N GLU A 238 -12.95 -2.16 2.32
CA GLU A 238 -12.41 -3.37 2.93
C GLU A 238 -11.04 -3.67 2.30
N GLU A 239 -10.00 -3.57 3.11
CA GLU A 239 -8.61 -3.93 2.78
C GLU A 239 -8.28 -5.21 3.53
N VAL A 240 -7.96 -6.30 2.83
CA VAL A 240 -7.76 -7.62 3.44
C VAL A 240 -6.29 -8.01 3.39
N ASP A 241 -5.69 -8.12 4.56
CA ASP A 241 -4.31 -8.63 4.66
C ASP A 241 -4.24 -10.09 4.21
N ILE A 242 -3.17 -10.45 3.51
CA ILE A 242 -3.01 -11.77 2.91
C ILE A 242 -3.00 -12.86 3.97
N ASP A 243 -2.41 -12.59 5.12
CA ASP A 243 -2.34 -13.53 6.24
C ASP A 243 -3.73 -13.79 6.87
N ASP A 244 -4.68 -12.83 6.73
CA ASP A 244 -6.06 -12.94 7.24
C ASP A 244 -7.01 -13.71 6.30
N ILE A 245 -6.61 -13.96 5.04
CA ILE A 245 -7.45 -14.69 4.06
C ILE A 245 -7.76 -16.12 4.52
N ALA A 246 -6.85 -16.74 5.25
CA ALA A 246 -7.06 -18.08 5.79
C ALA A 246 -8.18 -18.13 6.85
N ASP A 247 -8.35 -17.06 7.61
CA ASP A 247 -9.38 -16.96 8.66
C ASP A 247 -10.72 -16.51 8.10
N LYS A 248 -10.71 -15.56 7.14
CA LYS A 248 -11.91 -15.05 6.48
C LYS A 248 -11.62 -14.71 5.02
N ASN A 249 -12.19 -15.47 4.11
CA ASN A 249 -11.97 -15.31 2.67
C ASN A 249 -13.17 -14.77 1.88
N THR A 250 -14.31 -14.51 2.54
CA THR A 250 -15.54 -14.08 1.85
C THR A 250 -16.15 -12.87 2.53
N TYR A 251 -16.45 -11.84 1.74
CA TYR A 251 -17.02 -10.55 2.15
C TYR A 251 -18.22 -10.25 1.27
N SER A 252 -19.40 -10.07 1.86
CA SER A 252 -20.68 -9.94 1.14
C SER A 252 -21.38 -8.62 1.47
N GLY A 253 -22.13 -8.09 0.52
CA GLY A 253 -22.95 -6.89 0.67
C GLY A 253 -23.16 -6.18 -0.68
N SER A 254 -23.59 -4.92 -0.63
CA SER A 254 -23.68 -4.07 -1.82
C SER A 254 -22.26 -3.74 -2.32
N LEU A 255 -21.79 -4.50 -3.30
CA LEU A 255 -20.42 -4.53 -3.76
C LEU A 255 -20.23 -3.65 -5.00
N LYS A 256 -19.53 -2.52 -4.88
CA LYS A 256 -19.29 -1.60 -5.98
C LYS A 256 -18.07 -1.97 -6.83
N TRP A 257 -17.03 -2.53 -6.23
CA TRP A 257 -15.87 -3.06 -6.94
C TRP A 257 -15.03 -4.00 -6.07
N VAL A 258 -14.30 -4.89 -6.74
CA VAL A 258 -13.23 -5.73 -6.17
C VAL A 258 -11.94 -5.39 -6.88
N ALA A 259 -10.82 -5.32 -6.15
CA ALA A 259 -9.53 -4.98 -6.71
C ALA A 259 -8.38 -5.78 -6.08
N ILE A 260 -7.29 -5.87 -6.82
CA ILE A 260 -5.95 -6.18 -6.32
C ILE A 260 -5.09 -4.95 -6.58
N GLN A 261 -4.40 -4.48 -5.55
CA GLN A 261 -3.63 -3.24 -5.63
C GLN A 261 -2.23 -3.38 -5.04
N ASP A 262 -1.29 -2.70 -5.67
CA ASP A 262 0.01 -2.39 -5.12
C ASP A 262 0.11 -0.92 -4.69
N ARG A 263 1.28 -0.48 -4.30
CA ARG A 263 1.54 0.91 -3.87
C ARG A 263 1.06 1.95 -4.89
N TYR A 264 1.21 1.70 -6.18
CA TYR A 264 1.02 2.68 -7.25
C TYR A 264 -0.01 2.30 -8.30
N PHE A 265 -0.34 1.03 -8.43
CA PHE A 265 -1.22 0.51 -9.46
C PHE A 265 -2.31 -0.36 -8.88
N MET A 266 -3.39 -0.50 -9.60
CA MET A 266 -4.47 -1.44 -9.24
C MET A 266 -5.13 -2.04 -10.47
N THR A 267 -5.66 -3.24 -10.27
CA THR A 267 -6.59 -3.89 -11.19
C THR A 267 -7.92 -4.05 -10.47
N SER A 268 -9.04 -3.75 -11.14
CA SER A 268 -10.35 -3.92 -10.51
C SER A 268 -11.43 -4.42 -11.46
N ILE A 269 -12.43 -5.09 -10.87
CA ILE A 269 -13.70 -5.46 -11.47
C ILE A 269 -14.76 -4.58 -10.85
N ILE A 270 -15.54 -3.90 -11.68
CA ILE A 270 -16.58 -2.95 -11.31
C ILE A 270 -17.85 -3.43 -11.99
N PRO A 271 -18.88 -3.93 -11.29
CA PRO A 271 -20.16 -4.26 -11.89
C PRO A 271 -20.84 -2.99 -12.40
N ASP A 272 -21.64 -3.09 -13.44
CA ASP A 272 -22.40 -1.95 -13.97
C ASP A 272 -23.40 -1.42 -12.92
N HIS A 273 -24.00 -2.32 -12.18
CA HIS A 273 -24.86 -2.01 -11.04
C HIS A 273 -24.35 -2.67 -9.77
N ALA A 274 -24.28 -1.89 -8.67
CA ALA A 274 -23.96 -2.43 -7.37
C ALA A 274 -25.10 -3.33 -6.88
N GLU A 275 -24.86 -4.61 -6.75
CA GLU A 275 -25.79 -5.62 -6.27
C GLU A 275 -25.30 -6.26 -4.99
N GLU A 276 -26.18 -7.05 -4.32
CA GLU A 276 -25.79 -7.94 -3.23
C GLU A 276 -24.91 -9.07 -3.79
N ALA A 277 -23.62 -8.87 -3.74
CA ALA A 277 -22.59 -9.74 -4.28
C ALA A 277 -21.56 -10.09 -3.22
N SER A 278 -20.54 -10.87 -3.58
CA SER A 278 -19.47 -11.23 -2.64
C SER A 278 -18.10 -11.09 -3.31
N MET A 279 -17.14 -10.57 -2.55
CA MET A 279 -15.72 -10.78 -2.83
C MET A 279 -15.29 -12.09 -2.16
N ARG A 280 -14.66 -12.98 -2.92
CA ARG A 280 -14.04 -14.21 -2.39
C ARG A 280 -12.56 -14.23 -2.76
N LEU A 281 -11.72 -14.59 -1.78
CA LEU A 281 -10.28 -14.51 -1.88
C LEU A 281 -9.64 -15.90 -1.73
N TYR A 282 -8.60 -16.14 -2.51
CA TYR A 282 -7.75 -17.33 -2.40
C TYR A 282 -6.28 -16.94 -2.52
N VAL A 283 -5.43 -17.67 -1.80
CA VAL A 283 -3.99 -17.67 -2.02
C VAL A 283 -3.61 -19.02 -2.60
N LYS A 284 -3.06 -19.04 -3.80
CA LYS A 284 -2.63 -20.24 -4.52
C LYS A 284 -1.10 -20.28 -4.57
N ASP A 285 -0.53 -21.46 -4.35
CA ASP A 285 0.92 -21.73 -4.40
C ASP A 285 1.78 -20.78 -3.55
N GLY A 286 1.18 -20.10 -2.55
CA GLY A 286 1.82 -19.20 -1.62
C GLY A 286 2.25 -17.85 -2.19
N ASN A 287 2.14 -17.63 -3.50
CA ASN A 287 2.61 -16.42 -4.19
C ASN A 287 1.60 -15.78 -5.15
N LEU A 288 0.43 -16.39 -5.33
CA LEU A 288 -0.63 -15.90 -6.20
C LEU A 288 -1.90 -15.61 -5.40
N ILE A 289 -2.41 -14.38 -5.52
CA ILE A 289 -3.72 -13.97 -4.99
C ILE A 289 -4.74 -14.10 -6.10
N GLU A 290 -5.90 -14.68 -5.79
CA GLU A 290 -7.08 -14.65 -6.64
C GLU A 290 -8.22 -13.96 -5.87
N ALA A 291 -8.75 -12.88 -6.45
CA ALA A 291 -9.90 -12.13 -5.94
C ALA A 291 -11.07 -12.27 -6.91
N GLN A 292 -12.13 -12.91 -6.46
CA GLN A 292 -13.33 -13.17 -7.26
C GLN A 292 -14.42 -12.16 -6.92
N TYR A 293 -15.02 -11.53 -7.93
CA TYR A 293 -16.34 -10.93 -7.84
C TYR A 293 -17.38 -12.01 -8.12
N LEU A 294 -18.16 -12.38 -7.12
CA LEU A 294 -19.14 -13.46 -7.15
C LEU A 294 -20.53 -12.83 -7.24
N ASN A 295 -21.19 -13.01 -8.39
CA ASN A 295 -22.55 -12.51 -8.60
C ASN A 295 -23.58 -13.19 -7.72
N PRO A 296 -24.78 -12.64 -7.53
CA PRO A 296 -25.92 -13.37 -6.98
C PRO A 296 -26.28 -14.57 -7.87
N VAL A 297 -27.05 -15.49 -7.31
CA VAL A 297 -27.52 -16.68 -8.06
C VAL A 297 -28.38 -16.23 -9.23
N SER A 298 -28.00 -16.66 -10.43
CA SER A 298 -28.81 -16.50 -11.63
C SER A 298 -29.51 -17.81 -12.01
N ASP A 299 -30.73 -17.74 -12.55
CA ASP A 299 -31.48 -18.88 -13.08
C ASP A 299 -31.65 -18.67 -14.61
N ILE A 300 -30.81 -19.35 -15.40
CA ILE A 300 -30.82 -19.26 -16.86
C ILE A 300 -31.48 -20.51 -17.41
N ARG A 301 -32.74 -20.35 -17.85
CA ARG A 301 -33.55 -21.45 -18.37
C ARG A 301 -33.07 -21.91 -19.75
N PRO A 302 -33.39 -23.14 -20.16
CA PRO A 302 -33.16 -23.61 -21.52
C PRO A 302 -33.72 -22.65 -22.58
N GLY A 303 -32.92 -22.37 -23.61
CA GLY A 303 -33.26 -21.46 -24.69
C GLY A 303 -33.20 -19.95 -24.34
N THR A 304 -32.78 -19.58 -23.12
CA THR A 304 -32.62 -18.17 -22.71
C THR A 304 -31.16 -17.77 -22.58
N GLN A 305 -30.94 -16.47 -22.47
CA GLN A 305 -29.60 -15.93 -22.19
C GLN A 305 -29.64 -14.93 -21.05
N HIS A 306 -28.47 -14.78 -20.37
CA HIS A 306 -28.24 -13.75 -19.38
C HIS A 306 -26.97 -12.98 -19.72
N THR A 307 -26.97 -11.67 -19.49
CA THR A 307 -25.82 -10.79 -19.73
C THR A 307 -25.37 -10.17 -18.43
N TYR A 308 -24.09 -10.33 -18.12
CA TYR A 308 -23.42 -9.68 -17.00
C TYR A 308 -22.51 -8.59 -17.58
N GLN A 309 -22.61 -7.38 -17.03
CA GLN A 309 -21.86 -6.22 -17.50
C GLN A 309 -20.91 -5.71 -16.43
N TYR A 310 -19.66 -5.52 -16.80
CA TYR A 310 -18.62 -5.03 -15.94
C TYR A 310 -17.78 -3.96 -16.64
N SER A 311 -17.18 -3.11 -15.84
CA SER A 311 -16.03 -2.32 -16.23
C SER A 311 -14.79 -2.85 -15.49
N LEU A 312 -13.69 -2.97 -16.21
CA LEU A 312 -12.40 -3.34 -15.65
C LEU A 312 -11.53 -2.10 -15.61
N PHE A 313 -10.79 -1.90 -14.55
CA PHE A 313 -9.78 -0.85 -14.47
C PHE A 313 -8.41 -1.48 -14.29
N PHE A 314 -7.46 -1.14 -15.17
CA PHE A 314 -6.07 -1.54 -15.11
C PHE A 314 -5.20 -0.29 -15.24
N GLY A 315 -4.73 0.25 -14.14
CA GLY A 315 -4.05 1.53 -14.22
C GLY A 315 -3.46 2.06 -12.92
N PRO A 316 -3.01 3.32 -12.98
CA PRO A 316 -2.34 3.98 -11.87
C PRO A 316 -3.33 4.42 -10.78
N ARG A 317 -2.93 4.31 -9.52
CA ARG A 317 -3.69 4.79 -8.35
C ARG A 317 -3.48 6.29 -8.15
N SER A 318 -3.78 7.08 -9.18
CA SER A 318 -3.79 8.54 -9.11
C SER A 318 -5.14 9.07 -8.67
N MET A 319 -5.15 10.01 -7.71
CA MET A 319 -6.41 10.65 -7.26
C MET A 319 -7.19 11.27 -8.42
N LYS A 320 -6.49 11.87 -9.39
CA LYS A 320 -7.08 12.48 -10.57
C LYS A 320 -7.72 11.40 -11.46
N ILE A 321 -6.96 10.39 -11.86
CA ILE A 321 -7.43 9.34 -12.78
C ILE A 321 -8.58 8.55 -12.15
N LEU A 322 -8.44 8.08 -10.90
CA LEU A 322 -9.50 7.33 -10.22
C LEU A 322 -10.75 8.18 -9.99
N GLY A 323 -10.60 9.50 -9.78
CA GLY A 323 -11.72 10.43 -9.66
C GLY A 323 -12.47 10.63 -10.98
N GLU A 324 -11.75 10.68 -12.12
CA GLU A 324 -12.33 10.78 -13.46
C GLU A 324 -13.06 9.51 -13.90
N MET A 325 -12.60 8.33 -13.44
CA MET A 325 -13.24 7.03 -13.76
C MET A 325 -14.56 6.82 -13.00
N GLY A 326 -14.81 7.53 -11.91
CA GLY A 326 -16.02 7.40 -11.12
C GLY A 326 -16.07 6.13 -10.26
N HIS A 327 -17.28 5.58 -10.06
CA HIS A 327 -17.57 4.34 -9.31
C HIS A 327 -16.94 4.28 -7.90
N ASP A 328 -16.70 5.43 -7.28
CA ASP A 328 -15.98 5.53 -5.99
C ASP A 328 -14.56 4.94 -5.98
N LEU A 329 -13.94 4.74 -7.16
CA LEU A 329 -12.58 4.20 -7.26
C LEU A 329 -11.53 5.04 -6.51
N SER A 330 -11.75 6.36 -6.38
CA SER A 330 -10.89 7.24 -5.58
C SER A 330 -10.83 6.87 -4.09
N LYS A 331 -11.77 6.05 -3.59
CA LYS A 331 -11.75 5.50 -2.24
C LYS A 331 -10.64 4.46 -2.03
N ALA A 332 -10.14 3.85 -3.12
CA ALA A 332 -8.97 2.97 -3.07
C ALA A 332 -7.70 3.71 -2.61
N LEU A 333 -7.63 5.05 -2.77
CA LEU A 333 -6.60 5.88 -2.15
C LEU A 333 -7.01 6.19 -0.69
N ASN A 334 -6.52 5.36 0.22
CA ASN A 334 -6.82 5.42 1.63
C ASN A 334 -5.58 5.82 2.44
N PHE A 335 -5.59 7.01 3.02
CA PHE A 335 -4.55 7.47 3.95
C PHE A 335 -4.97 7.25 5.42
N GLY A 336 -6.04 6.47 5.64
CA GLY A 336 -6.61 6.15 6.95
C GLY A 336 -7.13 7.38 7.69
N PHE A 337 -6.90 7.41 9.00
CA PHE A 337 -7.34 8.53 9.87
C PHE A 337 -6.90 9.92 9.36
N PHE A 338 -5.83 9.98 8.56
CA PHE A 338 -5.26 11.24 8.07
C PHE A 338 -5.82 11.69 6.71
N ASP A 339 -6.82 11.03 6.16
CA ASP A 339 -7.45 11.36 4.87
C ASP A 339 -7.88 12.83 4.79
N ILE A 340 -8.41 13.36 5.89
CA ILE A 340 -8.89 14.75 5.99
C ILE A 340 -7.78 15.80 5.75
N ILE A 341 -6.53 15.44 6.00
CA ILE A 341 -5.36 16.30 5.76
C ILE A 341 -4.66 15.89 4.46
N ALA A 342 -4.49 14.59 4.24
CA ALA A 342 -3.71 14.04 3.14
C ALA A 342 -4.33 14.34 1.76
N LYS A 343 -5.64 14.10 1.58
CA LYS A 343 -6.34 14.34 0.29
C LYS A 343 -6.30 15.79 -0.17
N PRO A 344 -6.60 16.81 0.69
CA PRO A 344 -6.37 18.21 0.33
C PRO A 344 -4.91 18.54 -0.04
N CYS A 345 -3.94 17.90 0.65
CA CYS A 345 -2.53 18.11 0.34
C CYS A 345 -2.14 17.51 -1.04
N VAL A 346 -2.64 16.31 -1.40
CA VAL A 346 -2.46 15.75 -2.77
C VAL A 346 -3.06 16.68 -3.82
N TRP A 347 -4.29 17.11 -3.61
CA TRP A 347 -4.96 18.04 -4.54
C TRP A 347 -4.16 19.34 -4.71
N LEU A 348 -3.72 19.94 -3.61
CA LEU A 348 -2.93 21.18 -3.65
C LEU A 348 -1.56 20.95 -4.30
N MET A 349 -0.89 19.85 -4.01
CA MET A 349 0.39 19.48 -4.63
C MET A 349 0.25 19.34 -6.14
N ASN A 350 -0.80 18.66 -6.64
CA ASN A 350 -1.08 18.53 -8.07
C ASN A 350 -1.47 19.88 -8.71
N LYS A 351 -2.18 20.74 -7.98
CA LYS A 351 -2.49 22.10 -8.43
C LYS A 351 -1.23 22.97 -8.55
N LEU A 352 -0.32 22.87 -7.60
CA LEU A 352 0.98 23.57 -7.67
C LEU A 352 1.82 23.06 -8.84
N TYR A 353 1.86 21.74 -9.05
CA TYR A 353 2.55 21.13 -10.18
C TYR A 353 2.01 21.61 -11.54
N SER A 354 0.69 21.82 -11.67
CA SER A 354 0.11 22.33 -12.92
C SER A 354 0.58 23.75 -13.27
N VAL A 355 1.09 24.51 -12.30
CA VAL A 355 1.65 25.87 -12.49
C VAL A 355 3.17 25.80 -12.64
N ILE A 356 3.81 25.01 -11.79
CA ILE A 356 5.27 24.81 -11.79
C ILE A 356 5.51 23.30 -11.91
N PRO A 357 5.89 22.79 -13.10
CA PRO A 357 5.97 21.34 -13.35
C PRO A 357 7.20 20.70 -12.67
N ASN A 358 7.28 20.80 -11.34
CA ASN A 358 8.27 20.17 -10.49
C ASN A 358 7.67 19.84 -9.12
N TYR A 359 7.52 18.53 -8.82
CA TYR A 359 6.93 18.09 -7.56
C TYR A 359 7.77 18.44 -6.33
N GLY A 360 9.11 18.50 -6.44
CA GLY A 360 9.95 18.94 -5.33
C GLY A 360 9.68 20.39 -4.95
N ILE A 361 9.49 21.28 -5.93
CA ILE A 361 9.05 22.66 -5.68
C ILE A 361 7.64 22.69 -5.08
N ALA A 362 6.73 21.85 -5.58
CA ALA A 362 5.38 21.75 -5.03
C ALA A 362 5.40 21.31 -3.55
N ILE A 363 6.27 20.37 -3.17
CA ILE A 363 6.48 19.95 -1.77
C ILE A 363 7.01 21.11 -0.92
N ILE A 364 7.97 21.90 -1.43
CA ILE A 364 8.52 23.07 -0.72
C ILE A 364 7.43 24.11 -0.46
N ILE A 365 6.64 24.46 -1.49
CA ILE A 365 5.56 25.44 -1.37
C ILE A 365 4.46 24.91 -0.43
N LEU A 366 4.06 23.65 -0.55
CA LEU A 366 3.11 22.99 0.34
C LEU A 366 3.58 23.09 1.79
N THR A 367 4.85 22.77 2.05
CA THR A 367 5.46 22.87 3.37
C THR A 367 5.42 24.29 3.93
N LEU A 368 5.73 25.28 3.10
CA LEU A 368 5.65 26.70 3.47
C LEU A 368 4.22 27.11 3.84
N LEU A 369 3.23 26.71 3.05
CA LEU A 369 1.82 27.01 3.33
C LEU A 369 1.34 26.39 4.64
N ILE A 370 1.65 25.11 4.88
CA ILE A 370 1.35 24.45 6.15
C ILE A 370 2.03 25.18 7.31
N LYS A 371 3.29 25.58 7.13
CA LYS A 371 4.04 26.31 8.16
C LYS A 371 3.44 27.67 8.45
N LEU A 372 2.94 28.39 7.45
CA LEU A 372 2.25 29.66 7.62
C LEU A 372 0.94 29.48 8.41
N ILE A 373 0.15 28.44 8.12
CA ILE A 373 -1.07 28.11 8.88
C ILE A 373 -0.74 27.83 10.35
N LEU A 374 0.33 27.08 10.61
CA LEU A 374 0.76 26.72 11.96
C LEU A 374 1.64 27.80 12.64
N TRP A 375 1.94 28.90 11.96
CA TRP A 375 2.82 29.97 12.46
C TRP A 375 2.41 30.52 13.82
N PRO A 376 1.13 30.87 14.08
CA PRO A 376 0.73 31.43 15.36
C PRO A 376 1.01 30.49 16.54
N LEU A 377 0.80 29.19 16.31
CA LEU A 377 1.02 28.16 17.32
C LEU A 377 2.52 27.98 17.61
N GLY A 378 3.34 27.89 16.54
CA GLY A 378 4.79 27.81 16.64
C GLY A 378 5.37 29.04 17.37
N SER A 379 4.87 30.24 17.07
CA SER A 379 5.33 31.48 17.70
C SER A 379 5.07 31.51 19.22
N LYS A 380 3.90 31.06 19.67
CA LYS A 380 3.58 30.95 21.10
C LYS A 380 4.55 30.00 21.83
N SER A 381 4.87 28.87 21.20
CA SER A 381 5.79 27.89 21.77
C SER A 381 7.24 28.39 21.82
N TYR A 382 7.75 28.92 20.71
CA TYR A 382 9.11 29.47 20.71
C TYR A 382 9.27 30.65 21.68
N LYS A 383 8.20 31.44 21.93
CA LYS A 383 8.16 32.44 23.00
C LYS A 383 8.32 31.79 24.36
N SER A 384 7.53 30.74 24.66
CA SER A 384 7.64 30.00 25.93
C SER A 384 9.04 29.37 26.11
N MET A 385 9.63 28.85 25.02
CA MET A 385 11.00 28.34 25.04
C MET A 385 12.03 29.44 25.31
N SER A 386 11.86 30.66 24.79
CA SER A 386 12.72 31.80 25.06
C SER A 386 12.62 32.23 26.53
N GLU A 387 11.42 32.29 27.09
CA GLU A 387 11.19 32.56 28.51
C GLU A 387 11.83 31.51 29.44
N MET A 388 11.73 30.22 29.04
CA MET A 388 12.39 29.13 29.77
C MET A 388 13.92 29.25 29.75
N LYS A 389 14.51 29.72 28.63
CA LYS A 389 15.96 29.95 28.53
C LYS A 389 16.44 31.00 29.54
N LYS A 390 15.65 32.03 29.83
CA LYS A 390 15.98 33.09 30.79
C LYS A 390 16.11 32.57 32.24
N ILE A 391 15.30 31.56 32.61
CA ILE A 391 15.35 30.98 33.97
C ILE A 391 16.30 29.79 34.11
N GLN A 392 16.99 29.37 33.04
CA GLN A 392 17.97 28.27 33.09
C GLN A 392 19.05 28.42 34.16
N PRO A 393 19.69 29.58 34.37
CA PRO A 393 20.68 29.74 35.43
C PRO A 393 20.09 29.45 36.82
N LEU A 394 18.87 29.95 37.10
CA LEU A 394 18.19 29.70 38.37
C LEU A 394 17.84 28.21 38.55
N MET A 395 17.42 27.56 37.46
CA MET A 395 17.19 26.11 37.49
C MET A 395 18.47 25.32 37.79
N LYS A 396 19.62 25.76 37.28
CA LYS A 396 20.93 25.14 37.57
C LYS A 396 21.29 25.29 39.04
N GLU A 397 21.12 26.47 39.61
CA GLU A 397 21.35 26.72 41.05
C GLU A 397 20.47 25.82 41.95
N ILE A 398 19.15 25.70 41.63
CA ILE A 398 18.24 24.83 42.36
C ILE A 398 18.70 23.36 42.27
N ARG A 399 19.13 22.91 41.11
CA ARG A 399 19.62 21.53 40.94
C ARG A 399 20.91 21.25 41.67
N GLU A 400 21.81 22.18 41.71
CA GLU A 400 23.07 22.06 42.48
C GLU A 400 22.79 22.06 44.00
N LYS A 401 21.89 22.94 44.45
CA LYS A 401 21.52 23.07 45.86
C LYS A 401 20.79 21.84 46.41
N TYR A 402 19.93 21.21 45.62
CA TYR A 402 19.08 20.09 46.04
C TYR A 402 19.41 18.78 45.31
N LYS A 403 20.67 18.57 44.88
CA LYS A 403 21.10 17.40 44.11
C LYS A 403 20.82 16.06 44.80
N ASP A 404 20.86 16.04 46.15
CA ASP A 404 20.66 14.85 46.97
C ASP A 404 19.18 14.66 47.40
N ASP A 405 18.31 15.67 47.19
CA ASP A 405 16.88 15.62 47.48
C ASP A 405 16.06 15.90 46.20
N LYS A 406 15.85 14.86 45.43
CA LYS A 406 15.08 14.93 44.14
C LYS A 406 13.66 15.45 44.31
N LYS A 407 13.02 15.17 45.48
CA LYS A 407 11.65 15.62 45.72
C LYS A 407 11.61 17.13 45.90
N LYS A 408 12.47 17.66 46.75
CA LYS A 408 12.57 19.10 47.01
C LYS A 408 13.07 19.86 45.78
N MET A 409 14.02 19.30 45.05
CA MET A 409 14.48 19.84 43.77
C MET A 409 13.32 20.02 42.77
N ASN A 410 12.46 19.00 42.61
CA ASN A 410 11.31 19.09 41.70
C ASN A 410 10.27 20.09 42.19
N GLU A 411 10.02 20.17 43.51
CA GLU A 411 9.11 21.16 44.11
C GLU A 411 9.57 22.59 43.83
N GLU A 412 10.86 22.88 44.04
CA GLU A 412 11.46 24.19 43.80
C GLU A 412 11.48 24.58 42.31
N VAL A 413 11.82 23.63 41.41
CA VAL A 413 11.76 23.86 39.97
C VAL A 413 10.32 24.13 39.51
N MET A 414 9.32 23.40 40.04
CA MET A 414 7.92 23.68 39.76
C MET A 414 7.45 25.02 40.38
N GLY A 415 7.96 25.39 41.53
CA GLY A 415 7.78 26.71 42.16
C GLY A 415 8.30 27.83 41.26
N LEU A 416 9.53 27.65 40.70
CA LEU A 416 10.15 28.59 39.77
C LEU A 416 9.26 28.80 38.51
N TYR A 417 8.76 27.70 37.89
CA TYR A 417 7.88 27.82 36.76
C TYR A 417 6.60 28.58 37.07
N ARG A 418 6.01 28.39 38.26
CA ARG A 418 4.83 29.13 38.70
C ARG A 418 5.12 30.63 38.93
N THR A 419 6.24 30.95 39.57
CA THR A 419 6.65 32.33 39.85
C THR A 419 6.84 33.11 38.57
N TYR A 420 7.50 32.51 37.58
CA TYR A 420 7.75 33.16 36.27
C TYR A 420 6.63 32.95 35.27
N LYS A 421 5.50 32.30 35.65
CA LYS A 421 4.34 31.99 34.81
C LYS A 421 4.71 31.26 33.51
N ILE A 422 5.71 30.41 33.55
CA ILE A 422 6.20 29.65 32.41
C ILE A 422 5.51 28.27 32.37
N ASN A 423 4.93 27.91 31.23
CA ASN A 423 4.41 26.57 31.02
C ASN A 423 5.48 25.67 30.39
N PRO A 424 6.02 24.68 31.12
CA PRO A 424 7.04 23.78 30.58
C PRO A 424 6.54 22.95 29.38
N LEU A 425 5.24 22.67 29.31
CA LEU A 425 4.64 21.97 28.18
C LEU A 425 4.47 22.86 26.93
N GLY A 426 4.58 24.18 27.07
CA GLY A 426 4.48 25.11 25.95
C GLY A 426 5.54 24.86 24.86
N GLY A 427 6.72 24.37 25.25
CA GLY A 427 7.83 24.07 24.33
C GLY A 427 7.60 22.87 23.40
N CYS A 428 6.86 21.85 23.84
CA CYS A 428 6.60 20.64 23.04
C CYS A 428 5.30 20.72 22.21
N LEU A 429 4.45 21.73 22.47
CA LEU A 429 3.14 21.86 21.80
C LEU A 429 3.22 21.85 20.27
N PRO A 430 4.17 22.53 19.58
CA PRO A 430 4.27 22.46 18.11
C PRO A 430 4.57 21.05 17.63
N MET A 431 5.41 20.31 18.31
CA MET A 431 5.73 18.93 17.95
C MET A 431 4.46 18.06 17.96
N VAL A 432 3.66 18.16 19.04
CA VAL A 432 2.42 17.38 19.19
C VAL A 432 1.40 17.70 18.08
N VAL A 433 1.24 18.98 17.76
CA VAL A 433 0.31 19.39 16.68
C VAL A 433 0.85 19.06 15.29
N GLN A 434 2.16 19.05 15.13
CA GLN A 434 2.81 18.71 13.86
C GLN A 434 2.79 17.21 13.56
N LEU A 435 2.69 16.32 14.57
CA LEU A 435 2.66 14.86 14.36
C LEU A 435 1.53 14.42 13.40
N PRO A 436 0.25 14.82 13.57
CA PRO A 436 -0.81 14.46 12.63
C PRO A 436 -0.52 14.93 11.20
N VAL A 437 0.01 16.14 11.04
CA VAL A 437 0.38 16.68 9.73
C VAL A 437 1.54 15.89 9.12
N PHE A 438 2.52 15.53 9.94
CA PHE A 438 3.64 14.71 9.50
C PHE A 438 3.16 13.34 9.00
N PHE A 439 2.34 12.63 9.78
CA PHE A 439 1.84 11.31 9.37
C PHE A 439 0.93 11.39 8.13
N ALA A 440 0.14 12.46 8.00
CA ALA A 440 -0.66 12.70 6.80
C ALA A 440 0.21 12.87 5.56
N LEU A 441 1.24 13.72 5.63
CA LEU A 441 2.16 13.95 4.53
C LEU A 441 3.05 12.74 4.27
N TYR A 442 3.48 12.04 5.30
CA TYR A 442 4.23 10.80 5.16
C TYR A 442 3.45 9.77 4.34
N ARG A 443 2.21 9.45 4.74
CA ARG A 443 1.37 8.50 4.00
C ARG A 443 1.07 9.00 2.58
N MET A 444 0.78 10.29 2.44
CA MET A 444 0.52 10.91 1.16
C MET A 444 1.72 10.80 0.21
N LEU A 445 2.90 11.27 0.64
CA LEU A 445 4.12 11.27 -0.19
C LEU A 445 4.60 9.84 -0.49
N TYR A 446 4.33 8.90 0.41
CA TYR A 446 4.67 7.50 0.19
C TYR A 446 3.79 6.87 -0.91
N GLN A 447 2.48 7.14 -0.93
CA GLN A 447 1.52 6.51 -1.84
C GLN A 447 1.29 7.29 -3.15
N ALA A 448 1.74 8.55 -3.22
CA ALA A 448 1.51 9.40 -4.39
C ALA A 448 2.29 8.88 -5.61
N ILE A 449 1.57 8.31 -6.58
CA ILE A 449 2.16 7.86 -7.86
C ILE A 449 2.78 9.03 -8.63
N GLU A 450 2.29 10.23 -8.41
CA GLU A 450 2.78 11.46 -9.01
C GLU A 450 4.25 11.74 -8.69
N LEU A 451 4.74 11.21 -7.56
CA LEU A 451 6.15 11.35 -7.16
C LEU A 451 7.05 10.25 -7.73
N ARG A 452 6.44 9.19 -8.25
CA ARG A 452 7.19 8.06 -8.79
C ARG A 452 7.94 8.48 -10.06
N HIS A 453 9.27 8.35 -10.02
CA HIS A 453 10.18 8.81 -11.08
C HIS A 453 10.09 10.32 -11.37
N ALA A 454 9.59 11.12 -10.42
CA ALA A 454 9.56 12.56 -10.55
C ALA A 454 10.91 13.16 -10.12
N PRO A 455 11.64 13.84 -11.02
CA PRO A 455 12.92 14.44 -10.69
C PRO A 455 12.72 15.74 -9.89
N PHE A 456 13.76 16.10 -9.11
CA PHE A 456 13.83 17.38 -8.44
C PHE A 456 15.00 18.21 -9.01
N PHE A 457 16.08 18.35 -8.25
CA PHE A 457 17.30 19.02 -8.67
C PHE A 457 18.53 18.17 -8.36
N LEU A 458 19.61 18.44 -9.09
CA LEU A 458 20.94 17.81 -8.94
C LEU A 458 20.85 16.31 -9.15
N TRP A 459 21.11 15.53 -8.11
CA TRP A 459 21.17 14.05 -8.14
C TRP A 459 19.85 13.37 -7.77
N ILE A 460 18.78 14.13 -7.49
CA ILE A 460 17.49 13.57 -7.08
C ILE A 460 16.64 13.35 -8.34
N ASP A 461 16.67 12.12 -8.85
CA ASP A 461 15.97 11.71 -10.08
C ASP A 461 14.59 11.12 -9.79
N ASP A 462 14.35 10.71 -8.52
CA ASP A 462 13.10 10.10 -8.09
C ASP A 462 12.73 10.55 -6.67
N LEU A 463 11.67 11.36 -6.55
CA LEU A 463 11.15 11.81 -5.26
C LEU A 463 10.48 10.69 -4.46
N SER A 464 10.11 9.57 -5.08
CA SER A 464 9.50 8.41 -4.41
C SER A 464 10.53 7.40 -3.87
N ALA A 465 11.77 7.48 -4.33
CA ALA A 465 12.88 6.63 -3.93
C ALA A 465 13.78 7.29 -2.86
N PRO A 466 14.57 6.50 -2.12
CA PRO A 466 15.58 7.05 -1.21
C PRO A 466 16.63 7.88 -1.94
N ASP A 467 17.08 8.94 -1.28
CA ASP A 467 18.16 9.82 -1.77
C ASP A 467 19.50 9.06 -1.87
N ARG A 468 20.09 9.02 -3.06
CA ARG A 468 21.36 8.32 -3.34
C ARG A 468 22.21 9.11 -4.34
N LEU A 469 23.30 9.72 -3.87
CA LEU A 469 24.31 10.29 -4.76
C LEU A 469 25.35 9.22 -5.10
N GLY A 470 25.49 8.92 -6.39
CA GLY A 470 26.33 7.83 -6.87
C GLY A 470 25.74 6.45 -6.57
N HIS A 471 26.30 5.44 -7.23
CA HIS A 471 25.90 4.05 -7.04
C HIS A 471 27.13 3.23 -6.71
N PHE A 472 27.11 2.57 -5.55
CA PHE A 472 28.21 1.74 -5.10
C PHE A 472 27.91 0.27 -5.37
N ALA A 473 28.83 -0.41 -6.04
CA ALA A 473 28.79 -1.86 -6.24
C ALA A 473 29.32 -2.57 -4.96
N ILE A 474 28.57 -2.44 -3.86
CA ILE A 474 28.88 -3.05 -2.57
C ILE A 474 27.71 -3.98 -2.22
N ASP A 475 28.02 -5.16 -1.70
CA ASP A 475 27.01 -6.18 -1.44
C ASP A 475 26.09 -5.83 -0.26
N HIS A 476 26.61 -5.11 0.74
CA HIS A 476 25.83 -4.74 1.92
C HIS A 476 26.40 -3.51 2.64
N ILE A 477 25.53 -2.55 2.95
CA ILE A 477 25.80 -1.44 3.88
C ILE A 477 24.81 -1.54 5.03
N PRO A 478 25.25 -1.60 6.29
CA PRO A 478 24.35 -1.69 7.43
C PRO A 478 23.34 -0.53 7.45
N PHE A 479 22.08 -0.83 7.75
CA PHE A 479 20.95 0.10 7.82
C PHE A 479 20.56 0.79 6.51
N MET A 480 21.19 0.45 5.38
CA MET A 480 20.85 1.01 4.07
C MET A 480 20.33 -0.10 3.15
N GLU A 481 19.23 0.18 2.48
CA GLU A 481 18.65 -0.69 1.45
C GLU A 481 19.23 -0.33 0.06
N PRO A 482 19.39 -1.31 -0.84
CA PRO A 482 19.84 -1.03 -2.20
C PRO A 482 18.82 -0.15 -2.98
N PRO A 483 19.27 0.65 -3.95
CA PRO A 483 20.67 0.83 -4.36
C PRO A 483 21.51 1.59 -3.32
N TYR A 484 22.81 1.22 -3.20
CA TYR A 484 23.71 1.89 -2.25
C TYR A 484 24.30 3.14 -2.86
N GLY A 485 24.36 4.23 -2.09
CA GLY A 485 24.90 5.52 -2.47
C GLY A 485 24.97 6.48 -1.29
N ILE A 486 25.50 7.68 -1.48
CA ILE A 486 25.60 8.66 -0.39
C ILE A 486 24.22 9.32 -0.20
N PRO A 487 23.58 9.23 0.98
CA PRO A 487 22.28 9.86 1.26
C PRO A 487 22.45 11.34 1.63
N VAL A 488 22.85 12.17 0.68
CA VAL A 488 23.28 13.56 0.90
C VAL A 488 22.16 14.42 1.47
N LEU A 489 20.95 14.33 0.91
CA LEU A 489 19.79 15.08 1.39
C LEU A 489 19.45 14.69 2.83
N THR A 490 19.51 13.39 3.16
CA THR A 490 19.27 12.86 4.51
C THR A 490 20.33 13.33 5.49
N ILE A 491 21.60 13.39 5.09
CA ILE A 491 22.69 13.94 5.93
C ILE A 491 22.47 15.43 6.22
N ILE A 492 22.09 16.23 5.19
CA ILE A 492 21.79 17.65 5.33
C ILE A 492 20.58 17.84 6.27
N MET A 493 19.55 17.01 6.12
CA MET A 493 18.40 17.01 7.03
C MET A 493 18.83 16.73 8.48
N GLY A 494 19.64 15.71 8.72
CA GLY A 494 20.18 15.39 10.04
C GLY A 494 21.00 16.54 10.64
N ALA A 495 21.84 17.18 9.83
CA ALA A 495 22.59 18.37 10.25
C ALA A 495 21.66 19.53 10.62
N SER A 496 20.57 19.75 9.87
CA SER A 496 19.55 20.75 10.18
C SER A 496 18.85 20.46 11.51
N MET A 497 18.55 19.18 11.80
CA MET A 497 17.96 18.76 13.08
C MET A 497 18.91 19.01 14.25
N LEU A 498 20.20 18.71 14.09
CA LEU A 498 21.23 19.00 15.10
C LEU A 498 21.34 20.51 15.38
N LEU A 499 21.28 21.33 14.33
CA LEU A 499 21.27 22.80 14.46
C LEU A 499 20.05 23.29 15.24
N GLN A 500 18.87 22.81 14.88
CA GLN A 500 17.61 23.12 15.57
C GLN A 500 17.65 22.71 17.05
N GLN A 501 18.19 21.51 17.33
CA GLN A 501 18.33 21.00 18.69
C GLN A 501 19.27 21.87 19.55
N LYS A 502 20.38 22.35 18.98
CA LYS A 502 21.29 23.27 19.67
C LYS A 502 20.68 24.64 19.99
N MET A 503 19.74 25.10 19.17
CA MET A 503 19.02 26.36 19.42
C MET A 503 17.95 26.22 20.50
N SER A 504 17.49 25.01 20.77
CA SER A 504 16.48 24.74 21.78
C SER A 504 17.11 24.65 23.19
N PRO A 505 16.47 25.22 24.22
CA PRO A 505 17.00 25.10 25.58
C PRO A 505 16.93 23.63 26.03
N PRO A 506 17.95 23.11 26.72
CA PRO A 506 17.89 21.79 27.29
C PRO A 506 16.77 21.71 28.33
N MET A 507 15.85 20.77 28.12
CA MET A 507 14.74 20.49 29.03
C MET A 507 15.04 19.24 29.84
N GLY A 508 14.66 19.23 31.12
CA GLY A 508 14.77 18.06 31.98
C GLY A 508 16.14 17.81 32.62
N ASP A 509 16.37 16.57 32.98
CA ASP A 509 17.61 16.06 33.57
C ASP A 509 18.77 16.09 32.55
N PRO A 510 20.05 16.28 32.99
CA PRO A 510 21.21 16.20 32.10
C PRO A 510 21.30 14.92 31.28
N THR A 511 20.84 13.79 31.82
CA THR A 511 20.77 12.51 31.10
C THR A 511 19.75 12.56 29.95
N GLN A 512 18.58 13.12 30.22
CA GLN A 512 17.54 13.33 29.21
C GLN A 512 18.01 14.31 28.12
N ALA A 513 18.69 15.38 28.50
CA ALA A 513 19.25 16.34 27.54
C ALA A 513 20.29 15.70 26.61
N LYS A 514 21.16 14.80 27.13
CA LYS A 514 22.10 14.03 26.33
C LYS A 514 21.36 13.08 25.35
N MET A 515 20.37 12.34 25.84
CA MET A 515 19.57 11.44 24.99
C MET A 515 18.89 12.21 23.85
N MET A 516 18.30 13.37 24.15
CA MET A 516 17.70 14.24 23.13
C MET A 516 18.71 14.74 22.09
N MET A 517 19.98 14.94 22.48
CA MET A 517 21.04 15.37 21.56
C MET A 517 21.42 14.27 20.55
N PHE A 518 21.23 12.99 20.87
CA PHE A 518 21.47 11.87 19.97
C PHE A 518 20.27 11.57 19.04
N MET A 519 19.06 12.06 19.38
CA MET A 519 17.86 11.81 18.57
C MET A 519 18.02 12.18 17.08
N PRO A 520 18.61 13.33 16.70
CA PRO A 520 18.83 13.67 15.29
C PRO A 520 19.69 12.63 14.55
N VAL A 521 20.68 12.03 15.22
CA VAL A 521 21.52 10.97 14.62
C VAL A 521 20.69 9.72 14.38
N ILE A 522 19.89 9.30 15.37
CA ILE A 522 19.00 8.14 15.24
C ILE A 522 18.00 8.36 14.10
N PHE A 523 17.36 9.54 14.05
CA PHE A 523 16.44 9.88 12.97
C PHE A 523 17.12 9.89 11.59
N THR A 524 18.36 10.39 11.50
CA THR A 524 19.11 10.36 10.24
C THR A 524 19.29 8.92 9.75
N VAL A 525 19.63 7.99 10.63
CA VAL A 525 19.78 6.57 10.29
C VAL A 525 18.44 5.96 9.85
N ILE A 526 17.34 6.25 10.55
CA ILE A 526 16.00 5.78 10.18
C ILE A 526 15.58 6.32 8.81
N PHE A 527 15.85 7.59 8.53
CA PHE A 527 15.45 8.26 7.30
C PHE A 527 16.30 7.93 6.08
N ILE A 528 17.40 7.16 6.24
CA ILE A 528 18.25 6.74 5.12
C ILE A 528 17.46 6.03 4.01
N ASN A 529 16.45 5.24 4.37
CA ASN A 529 15.65 4.46 3.42
C ASN A 529 14.30 5.10 3.08
N PHE A 530 14.03 6.30 3.59
CA PHE A 530 12.80 7.00 3.24
C PHE A 530 12.92 7.73 1.90
N SER A 531 11.77 7.93 1.25
CA SER A 531 11.70 8.64 -0.03
C SER A 531 12.29 10.05 0.07
N SER A 532 13.03 10.48 -0.95
CA SER A 532 13.67 11.79 -1.02
C SER A 532 12.65 12.94 -0.94
N GLY A 533 11.42 12.75 -1.42
CA GLY A 533 10.33 13.72 -1.26
C GLY A 533 9.94 13.95 0.21
N LEU A 534 9.91 12.90 1.03
CA LEU A 534 9.64 13.02 2.46
C LEU A 534 10.82 13.66 3.21
N VAL A 535 12.04 13.28 2.86
CA VAL A 535 13.26 13.88 3.44
C VAL A 535 13.35 15.36 3.07
N LEU A 536 12.98 15.73 1.84
CA LEU A 536 12.90 17.13 1.39
C LEU A 536 11.87 17.92 2.21
N TYR A 537 10.66 17.37 2.39
CA TYR A 537 9.65 17.97 3.25
C TYR A 537 10.21 18.24 4.66
N TRP A 538 10.86 17.23 5.27
CA TRP A 538 11.41 17.36 6.62
C TRP A 538 12.53 18.40 6.69
N LEU A 539 13.44 18.41 5.74
CA LEU A 539 14.52 19.40 5.65
C LEU A 539 13.96 20.84 5.57
N VAL A 540 13.03 21.07 4.65
CA VAL A 540 12.40 22.39 4.46
C VAL A 540 11.65 22.82 5.72
N ASN A 541 10.89 21.91 6.34
CA ASN A 541 10.21 22.18 7.60
C ASN A 541 11.19 22.53 8.75
N ASN A 542 12.35 21.87 8.82
CA ASN A 542 13.40 22.21 9.80
C ASN A 542 14.00 23.59 9.54
N ILE A 543 14.34 23.90 8.28
CA ILE A 543 14.89 25.21 7.92
C ILE A 543 13.90 26.33 8.28
N LEU A 544 12.63 26.17 7.95
CA LEU A 544 11.57 27.13 8.30
C LEU A 544 11.38 27.23 9.82
N SER A 545 11.52 26.12 10.54
CA SER A 545 11.46 26.10 12.01
C SER A 545 12.62 26.85 12.64
N ILE A 546 13.84 26.64 12.14
CA ILE A 546 15.05 27.33 12.58
C ILE A 546 14.89 28.84 12.33
N ALA A 547 14.44 29.24 11.15
CA ALA A 547 14.20 30.65 10.82
C ALA A 547 13.14 31.28 11.74
N GLN A 548 12.02 30.61 11.97
CA GLN A 548 10.97 31.05 12.88
C GLN A 548 11.48 31.15 14.33
N GLN A 549 12.19 30.13 14.80
CA GLN A 549 12.76 30.10 16.15
C GLN A 549 13.76 31.24 16.36
N TYR A 550 14.67 31.45 15.40
CA TYR A 550 15.64 32.55 15.43
C TYR A 550 14.95 33.92 15.49
N TYR A 551 13.95 34.14 14.62
CA TYR A 551 13.17 35.39 14.60
C TYR A 551 12.50 35.66 15.95
N ILE A 552 11.83 34.65 16.51
CA ILE A 552 11.12 34.78 17.79
C ILE A 552 12.09 34.98 18.97
N GLN A 553 13.19 34.23 19.01
CA GLN A 553 14.21 34.40 20.04
C GLN A 553 14.80 35.82 20.01
N LYS A 554 15.13 36.35 18.82
CA LYS A 554 15.64 37.74 18.68
C LYS A 554 14.60 38.78 19.11
N LYS A 555 13.31 38.53 18.86
CA LYS A 555 12.23 39.46 19.24
C LYS A 555 11.96 39.50 20.75
N TYR A 556 12.20 38.39 21.46
CA TYR A 556 11.89 38.21 22.90
C TYR A 556 13.16 38.00 23.76
N ALA A 557 14.36 38.11 23.17
CA ALA A 557 15.62 38.21 23.95
C ALA A 557 15.67 39.51 24.72
#